data_081d0452ba906368d1480f845cfa4ab3
#
_entry.id   081d0452ba906368d1480f845cfa4ab3
#
_cell.length_a   1.000
_cell.length_b   1.000
_cell.length_c   1.000
_cell.angle_alpha   90.00
_cell.angle_beta   90.00
_cell.angle_gamma   90.00
#
_symmetry.space_group_name_H-M   'P 1'
#
loop_
_entity.id
_entity.type
_entity.pdbx_description
1 polymer ?
#
loop_
_entity_poly.entity_id
_entity_poly.type
_entity_poly.pdbx_seq_one_letter_code
_entity_poly.pdbx_strand_id
1 'polypeptide(L)'
;METTEQIDKYSQSGAKVLPRSALILGALLFTAVVVRFYVAFRYEVNWDEFYYLSFVHQLINGEAINSFQTFHIHFFTWLQHVSSNEVDQIIAARLVMIVFQLGTGLCIYKLCRLQCSVSGALFAVLAYFAFSFNVRMGASFRTDPIATFLVMISLFYVFRDQLTWRASVVCGVLTAVALLITLKTSLYIPTFLMTVLVCFYWTQDRVGYAKQILIYGCSILVSFAILYSWHYFTISGLSSGADAGSMLSAADKTMNQREFFPRWFYFQHSLVTDFGYWIVLLLGIAFAVFSCFNQVQINRTASLKLLSLVLLLGTLLLYRNAFPYYYAFMLAPVCVLFAVAWDGAQHYLSDKACRFFSIIIPSLFAVSIVVNGFIFPTKSTLDYQRSFIEEIHKIFPQPVAYIDRCSMISSYSKQGFFMSTWGYEDYQARGTPVIQSAIENANPVFVVANTHYLDVLGVNALNVNQSKEDEHGGSESKDWLLEQDSEALKSNYIHHWQDLFVAGKVLHFTQEDELQVMQIHIEGEYTLEGEIDILLDGQIWKSDQVRYLSKGSYQVSSASAGEVVMRWGDHLYRSENVSQSKALFTGF
;
A
#
# COMPACT_ATOMS: atom_id res chain seq x y z
N MET A 1 -10.86 28.78 -36.23
CA MET A 1 -11.34 28.02 -37.40
C MET A 1 -10.27 27.14 -38.03
N GLU A 2 -8.98 27.46 -37.93
CA GLU A 2 -7.88 26.64 -38.50
C GLU A 2 -7.60 25.31 -37.76
N THR A 3 -8.01 25.17 -36.51
CA THR A 3 -7.75 23.95 -35.71
C THR A 3 -8.68 22.79 -36.06
N THR A 4 -9.85 23.05 -36.63
CA THR A 4 -10.82 22.00 -37.01
C THR A 4 -10.44 21.34 -38.33
N GLU A 5 -9.87 22.10 -39.29
CA GLU A 5 -9.43 21.58 -40.59
C GLU A 5 -8.17 20.67 -40.49
N GLN A 6 -7.28 20.91 -39.54
CA GLN A 6 -6.12 20.00 -39.31
C GLN A 6 -6.54 18.66 -38.70
N ILE A 7 -7.54 18.65 -37.86
CA ILE A 7 -8.07 17.40 -37.25
C ILE A 7 -8.79 16.57 -38.30
N ASP A 8 -9.54 17.21 -39.23
CA ASP A 8 -10.24 16.53 -40.32
C ASP A 8 -9.30 15.95 -41.38
N LYS A 9 -8.13 16.56 -41.65
CA LYS A 9 -7.12 15.99 -42.53
C LYS A 9 -6.54 14.67 -42.06
N TYR A 10 -6.50 14.41 -40.74
CA TYR A 10 -6.10 13.12 -40.18
C TYR A 10 -7.23 12.09 -40.10
N SER A 11 -8.49 12.51 -40.27
CA SER A 11 -9.68 11.65 -40.16
C SER A 11 -10.14 10.99 -41.46
N GLN A 12 -9.71 11.47 -42.64
CA GLN A 12 -10.26 11.07 -43.95
C GLN A 12 -9.41 10.11 -44.79
N SER A 13 -8.44 9.38 -44.22
CA SER A 13 -7.82 8.29 -44.99
C SER A 13 -8.33 6.94 -44.50
N GLY A 14 -8.92 6.17 -45.41
CA GLY A 14 -9.48 4.83 -45.24
C GLY A 14 -8.61 3.87 -44.46
N ALA A 15 -9.13 2.73 -44.00
CA ALA A 15 -8.59 1.76 -43.07
C ALA A 15 -7.07 1.85 -42.91
N LYS A 16 -6.59 2.68 -41.94
CA LYS A 16 -5.16 2.95 -41.78
C LYS A 16 -4.53 1.71 -41.18
N VAL A 17 -3.70 1.04 -41.94
CA VAL A 17 -2.75 0.05 -41.43
C VAL A 17 -1.97 0.74 -40.31
N LEU A 18 -2.08 0.22 -39.10
CA LEU A 18 -1.34 0.74 -37.95
C LEU A 18 0.17 0.71 -38.28
N PRO A 19 0.93 1.77 -37.96
CA PRO A 19 2.37 1.77 -38.19
C PRO A 19 3.02 0.61 -37.43
N ARG A 20 4.05 -0.01 -37.99
CA ARG A 20 4.76 -1.17 -37.37
C ARG A 20 5.17 -0.90 -35.91
N SER A 21 5.58 0.34 -35.60
CA SER A 21 5.91 0.75 -34.24
C SER A 21 4.71 0.62 -33.28
N ALA A 22 3.51 0.99 -33.70
CA ALA A 22 2.30 0.86 -32.89
C ALA A 22 1.94 -0.61 -32.61
N LEU A 23 2.19 -1.52 -33.58
CA LEU A 23 1.97 -2.95 -33.38
C LEU A 23 2.95 -3.54 -32.36
N ILE A 24 4.24 -3.18 -32.46
CA ILE A 24 5.26 -3.63 -31.50
C ILE A 24 4.97 -3.11 -30.09
N LEU A 25 4.68 -1.81 -29.96
CA LEU A 25 4.32 -1.19 -28.67
C LEU A 25 3.04 -1.79 -28.09
N GLY A 26 2.05 -2.09 -28.95
CA GLY A 26 0.83 -2.79 -28.54
C GLY A 26 1.09 -4.20 -28.01
N ALA A 27 1.98 -4.96 -28.67
CA ALA A 27 2.37 -6.29 -28.21
C ALA A 27 3.12 -6.23 -26.86
N LEU A 28 4.07 -5.30 -26.70
CA LEU A 28 4.76 -5.08 -25.42
C LEU A 28 3.80 -4.65 -24.31
N LEU A 29 2.84 -3.79 -24.61
CA LEU A 29 1.81 -3.37 -23.67
C LEU A 29 0.91 -4.54 -23.26
N PHE A 30 0.50 -5.37 -24.22
CA PHE A 30 -0.25 -6.61 -23.91
C PHE A 30 0.55 -7.52 -22.97
N THR A 31 1.84 -7.72 -23.26
CA THR A 31 2.73 -8.49 -22.37
C THR A 31 2.79 -7.86 -20.98
N ALA A 32 2.94 -6.53 -20.89
CA ALA A 32 2.93 -5.83 -19.60
C ALA A 32 1.64 -6.06 -18.80
N VAL A 33 0.49 -6.08 -19.48
CA VAL A 33 -0.81 -6.38 -18.85
C VAL A 33 -0.85 -7.83 -18.35
N VAL A 34 -0.44 -8.80 -19.16
CA VAL A 34 -0.38 -10.22 -18.75
C VAL A 34 0.52 -10.40 -17.53
N VAL A 35 1.66 -9.72 -17.51
CA VAL A 35 2.58 -9.73 -16.35
C VAL A 35 1.92 -9.20 -15.08
N ARG A 36 1.02 -8.21 -15.18
CA ARG A 36 0.27 -7.72 -14.00
C ARG A 36 -0.56 -8.81 -13.33
N PHE A 37 -1.27 -9.60 -14.13
CA PHE A 37 -2.01 -10.75 -13.60
C PHE A 37 -1.05 -11.77 -12.96
N TYR A 38 0.06 -12.08 -13.62
CA TYR A 38 1.04 -12.99 -13.05
C TYR A 38 1.59 -12.49 -11.71
N VAL A 39 1.98 -11.23 -11.61
CA VAL A 39 2.47 -10.60 -10.37
C VAL A 39 1.40 -10.62 -9.28
N ALA A 40 0.12 -10.36 -9.61
CA ALA A 40 -0.96 -10.39 -8.63
C ALA A 40 -1.09 -11.76 -7.93
N PHE A 41 -0.81 -12.86 -8.65
CA PHE A 41 -0.91 -14.23 -8.14
C PHE A 41 0.41 -14.78 -7.57
N ARG A 42 1.55 -14.10 -7.77
CA ARG A 42 2.88 -14.64 -7.43
C ARG A 42 3.69 -13.77 -6.51
N TYR A 43 3.44 -12.45 -6.49
CA TYR A 43 4.18 -11.55 -5.62
C TYR A 43 3.61 -11.58 -4.21
N GLU A 44 4.49 -11.57 -3.21
CA GLU A 44 4.09 -11.56 -1.79
C GLU A 44 3.09 -10.45 -1.47
N VAL A 45 2.31 -10.67 -0.44
CA VAL A 45 1.41 -9.66 0.11
C VAL A 45 2.24 -8.74 1.01
N ASN A 46 2.19 -7.45 0.71
CA ASN A 46 2.82 -6.44 1.56
C ASN A 46 2.01 -6.22 2.85
N TRP A 47 2.69 -5.86 3.94
CA TRP A 47 2.02 -5.59 5.24
C TRP A 47 0.94 -4.51 5.15
N ASP A 48 1.07 -3.51 4.26
CA ASP A 48 0.02 -2.51 4.06
C ASP A 48 -1.25 -3.10 3.44
N GLU A 49 -1.16 -4.14 2.60
CA GLU A 49 -2.33 -4.78 2.00
C GLU A 49 -3.16 -5.53 3.06
N PHE A 50 -2.50 -6.20 4.01
CA PHE A 50 -3.17 -6.79 5.17
C PHE A 50 -3.83 -5.70 6.04
N TYR A 51 -3.14 -4.59 6.26
CA TYR A 51 -3.67 -3.46 7.00
C TYR A 51 -4.93 -2.88 6.33
N TYR A 52 -4.94 -2.73 4.99
CA TYR A 52 -6.15 -2.30 4.27
C TYR A 52 -7.27 -3.34 4.33
N LEU A 53 -6.94 -4.63 4.30
CA LEU A 53 -7.92 -5.70 4.45
C LEU A 53 -8.54 -5.70 5.87
N SER A 54 -7.74 -5.42 6.89
CA SER A 54 -8.24 -5.40 8.27
C SER A 54 -9.36 -4.38 8.50
N PHE A 55 -9.33 -3.22 7.83
CA PHE A 55 -10.43 -2.25 7.90
C PHE A 55 -11.75 -2.81 7.32
N VAL A 56 -11.65 -3.66 6.30
CA VAL A 56 -12.84 -4.34 5.75
C VAL A 56 -13.41 -5.31 6.78
N HIS A 57 -12.55 -6.12 7.42
CA HIS A 57 -12.99 -7.06 8.47
C HIS A 57 -13.49 -6.35 9.73
N GLN A 58 -12.88 -5.23 10.14
CA GLN A 58 -13.36 -4.40 11.24
C GLN A 58 -14.81 -3.92 10.99
N LEU A 59 -15.12 -3.48 9.75
CA LEU A 59 -16.49 -3.12 9.40
C LEU A 59 -17.46 -4.31 9.51
N ILE A 60 -17.04 -5.48 9.04
CA ILE A 60 -17.86 -6.71 9.06
C ILE A 60 -18.09 -7.17 10.49
N ASN A 61 -17.05 -7.13 11.32
CA ASN A 61 -17.08 -7.59 12.72
C ASN A 61 -17.68 -6.57 13.68
N GLY A 62 -17.98 -5.35 13.22
CA GLY A 62 -18.48 -4.28 14.09
C GLY A 62 -17.42 -3.72 15.05
N GLU A 63 -16.15 -3.78 14.68
CA GLU A 63 -15.04 -3.25 15.46
C GLU A 63 -14.81 -1.75 15.20
N ALA A 64 -14.02 -1.11 16.08
CA ALA A 64 -13.72 0.31 15.96
C ALA A 64 -12.93 0.65 14.70
N ILE A 65 -13.41 1.61 13.91
CA ILE A 65 -12.82 2.04 12.64
C ILE A 65 -12.53 3.54 12.66
N ASN A 66 -11.39 3.94 12.09
CA ASN A 66 -11.13 5.34 11.80
C ASN A 66 -12.00 5.80 10.63
N SER A 67 -12.68 6.95 10.77
CA SER A 67 -13.57 7.52 9.74
C SER A 67 -12.81 8.12 8.53
N PHE A 68 -11.49 8.30 8.64
CA PHE A 68 -10.69 8.90 7.58
C PHE A 68 -9.92 7.88 6.76
N GLN A 69 -9.93 8.06 5.43
CA GLN A 69 -9.22 7.21 4.46
C GLN A 69 -9.69 5.74 4.45
N THR A 70 -10.88 5.48 4.98
CA THR A 70 -11.49 4.14 5.03
C THR A 70 -12.73 4.01 4.14
N PHE A 71 -13.09 5.03 3.37
CA PHE A 71 -14.27 5.00 2.49
C PHE A 71 -14.28 3.79 1.52
N HIS A 72 -13.11 3.31 1.12
CA HIS A 72 -12.96 2.16 0.23
C HIS A 72 -13.50 0.86 0.82
N ILE A 73 -13.59 0.70 2.15
CA ILE A 73 -14.02 -0.55 2.80
C ILE A 73 -15.40 -1.02 2.32
N HIS A 74 -16.31 -0.08 2.02
CA HIS A 74 -17.65 -0.39 1.53
C HIS A 74 -17.67 -1.14 0.19
N PHE A 75 -16.60 -1.01 -0.60
CA PHE A 75 -16.46 -1.69 -1.91
C PHE A 75 -15.91 -3.11 -1.80
N PHE A 76 -15.39 -3.51 -0.63
CA PHE A 76 -14.61 -4.74 -0.48
C PHE A 76 -15.16 -5.71 0.56
N THR A 77 -16.35 -5.45 1.14
CA THR A 77 -16.99 -6.37 2.11
C THR A 77 -17.24 -7.78 1.56
N TRP A 78 -17.34 -7.94 0.26
CA TRP A 78 -17.50 -9.23 -0.42
C TRP A 78 -16.26 -10.13 -0.36
N LEU A 79 -15.08 -9.59 -0.03
CA LEU A 79 -13.83 -10.37 0.02
C LEU A 79 -13.88 -11.51 1.01
N GLN A 80 -14.57 -11.37 2.14
CA GLN A 80 -14.77 -12.43 3.13
C GLN A 80 -15.44 -13.69 2.56
N HIS A 81 -16.18 -13.57 1.45
CA HIS A 81 -16.87 -14.69 0.81
C HIS A 81 -16.02 -15.38 -0.26
N VAL A 82 -14.84 -14.87 -0.59
CA VAL A 82 -13.93 -15.45 -1.59
C VAL A 82 -13.16 -16.62 -1.01
N SER A 83 -12.60 -16.44 0.18
CA SER A 83 -11.76 -17.43 0.86
C SER A 83 -11.73 -17.11 2.35
N SER A 84 -11.46 -18.13 3.17
CA SER A 84 -11.12 -17.95 4.59
C SER A 84 -9.67 -17.48 4.78
N ASN A 85 -8.81 -17.59 3.75
CA ASN A 85 -7.42 -17.17 3.79
C ASN A 85 -7.28 -15.73 3.28
N GLU A 86 -6.69 -14.86 4.09
CA GLU A 86 -6.52 -13.44 3.82
C GLU A 86 -5.66 -13.16 2.59
N VAL A 87 -4.67 -14.01 2.30
CA VAL A 87 -3.85 -13.91 1.09
C VAL A 87 -4.72 -14.01 -0.17
N ASP A 88 -5.64 -14.97 -0.20
CA ASP A 88 -6.53 -15.18 -1.35
C ASP A 88 -7.55 -14.03 -1.49
N GLN A 89 -8.02 -13.48 -0.37
CA GLN A 89 -8.86 -12.28 -0.38
C GLN A 89 -8.11 -11.09 -0.99
N ILE A 90 -6.84 -10.89 -0.60
CA ILE A 90 -6.00 -9.81 -1.14
C ILE A 90 -5.72 -10.04 -2.64
N ILE A 91 -5.47 -11.27 -3.08
CA ILE A 91 -5.31 -11.57 -4.50
C ILE A 91 -6.57 -11.20 -5.29
N ALA A 92 -7.76 -11.52 -4.77
CA ALA A 92 -9.01 -11.12 -5.40
C ALA A 92 -9.15 -9.59 -5.47
N ALA A 93 -8.78 -8.88 -4.41
CA ALA A 93 -8.75 -7.42 -4.40
C ALA A 93 -7.74 -6.84 -5.42
N ARG A 94 -6.55 -7.45 -5.57
CA ARG A 94 -5.55 -7.06 -6.58
C ARG A 94 -6.10 -7.13 -8.00
N LEU A 95 -6.96 -8.11 -8.32
CA LEU A 95 -7.61 -8.18 -9.64
C LEU A 95 -8.48 -6.94 -9.91
N VAL A 96 -9.19 -6.46 -8.89
CA VAL A 96 -9.94 -5.19 -8.98
C VAL A 96 -8.99 -4.00 -9.18
N MET A 97 -7.85 -3.97 -8.46
CA MET A 97 -6.85 -2.91 -8.63
C MET A 97 -6.23 -2.89 -10.02
N ILE A 98 -6.04 -4.06 -10.66
CA ILE A 98 -5.60 -4.13 -12.06
C ILE A 98 -6.59 -3.42 -12.98
N VAL A 99 -7.91 -3.57 -12.77
CA VAL A 99 -8.92 -2.87 -13.59
C VAL A 99 -8.77 -1.36 -13.47
N PHE A 100 -8.57 -0.82 -12.26
CA PHE A 100 -8.32 0.61 -12.06
C PHE A 100 -6.99 1.06 -12.67
N GLN A 101 -5.95 0.24 -12.58
CA GLN A 101 -4.66 0.55 -13.21
C GLN A 101 -4.75 0.56 -14.75
N LEU A 102 -5.50 -0.38 -15.35
CA LEU A 102 -5.79 -0.38 -16.79
C LEU A 102 -6.61 0.86 -17.20
N GLY A 103 -7.58 1.24 -16.37
CA GLY A 103 -8.34 2.48 -16.54
C GLY A 103 -7.43 3.73 -16.51
N THR A 104 -6.44 3.75 -15.60
CA THR A 104 -5.41 4.80 -15.57
C THR A 104 -4.59 4.83 -16.86
N GLY A 105 -4.16 3.66 -17.36
CA GLY A 105 -3.47 3.55 -18.65
C GLY A 105 -4.32 4.09 -19.81
N LEU A 106 -5.63 3.80 -19.82
CA LEU A 106 -6.56 4.36 -20.81
C LEU A 106 -6.66 5.90 -20.70
N CYS A 107 -6.67 6.45 -19.48
CA CYS A 107 -6.65 7.90 -19.28
C CYS A 107 -5.35 8.52 -19.80
N ILE A 108 -4.19 7.91 -19.55
CA ILE A 108 -2.90 8.34 -20.11
C ILE A 108 -2.97 8.33 -21.64
N TYR A 109 -3.43 7.23 -22.25
CA TYR A 109 -3.61 7.13 -23.69
C TYR A 109 -4.49 8.26 -24.25
N LYS A 110 -5.66 8.50 -23.63
CA LYS A 110 -6.60 9.56 -24.05
C LYS A 110 -6.00 10.95 -23.91
N LEU A 111 -5.27 11.24 -22.83
CA LEU A 111 -4.56 12.51 -22.66
C LEU A 111 -3.50 12.70 -23.74
N CYS A 112 -2.67 11.69 -24.01
CA CYS A 112 -1.67 11.75 -25.07
C CYS A 112 -2.29 12.01 -26.44
N ARG A 113 -3.44 11.36 -26.74
CA ARG A 113 -4.13 11.48 -28.03
C ARG A 113 -4.71 12.87 -28.31
N LEU A 114 -4.73 13.76 -27.33
CA LEU A 114 -5.09 15.16 -27.55
C LEU A 114 -4.03 15.91 -28.36
N GLN A 115 -2.75 15.49 -28.30
CA GLN A 115 -1.64 16.23 -28.88
C GLN A 115 -0.60 15.35 -29.61
N CYS A 116 -0.60 14.04 -29.38
CA CYS A 116 0.45 13.12 -29.81
C CYS A 116 -0.09 12.02 -30.72
N SER A 117 0.83 11.34 -31.39
CA SER A 117 0.56 10.21 -32.30
C SER A 117 0.02 8.98 -31.52
N VAL A 118 -0.54 7.99 -32.24
CA VAL A 118 -0.96 6.70 -31.67
C VAL A 118 0.24 5.98 -31.07
N SER A 119 1.38 5.93 -31.77
CA SER A 119 2.60 5.28 -31.29
C SER A 119 3.15 5.98 -30.03
N GLY A 120 3.17 7.31 -30.00
CA GLY A 120 3.56 8.07 -28.81
C GLY A 120 2.64 7.78 -27.62
N ALA A 121 1.33 7.74 -27.85
CA ALA A 121 0.36 7.42 -26.79
C ALA A 121 0.55 6.00 -26.24
N LEU A 122 0.75 5.00 -27.09
CA LEU A 122 1.04 3.63 -26.66
C LEU A 122 2.38 3.53 -25.92
N PHE A 123 3.39 4.28 -26.36
CA PHE A 123 4.68 4.34 -25.68
C PHE A 123 4.58 4.95 -24.29
N ALA A 124 3.79 5.99 -24.08
CA ALA A 124 3.53 6.60 -22.79
C ALA A 124 2.83 5.62 -21.82
N VAL A 125 1.84 4.87 -22.31
CA VAL A 125 1.17 3.82 -21.51
C VAL A 125 2.15 2.70 -21.18
N LEU A 126 2.97 2.26 -22.14
CA LEU A 126 4.00 1.26 -21.91
C LEU A 126 5.00 1.73 -20.84
N ALA A 127 5.45 2.99 -20.90
CA ALA A 127 6.32 3.57 -19.88
C ALA A 127 5.69 3.50 -18.47
N TYR A 128 4.40 3.86 -18.34
CA TYR A 128 3.69 3.74 -17.07
C TYR A 128 3.69 2.31 -16.54
N PHE A 129 3.44 1.33 -17.40
CA PHE A 129 3.43 -0.08 -17.01
C PHE A 129 4.82 -0.69 -16.82
N ALA A 130 5.87 -0.13 -17.40
CA ALA A 130 7.22 -0.69 -17.36
C ALA A 130 8.08 -0.18 -16.20
N PHE A 131 7.69 0.90 -15.53
CA PHE A 131 8.43 1.42 -14.39
C PHE A 131 8.52 0.36 -13.28
N SER A 132 9.73 0.08 -12.76
CA SER A 132 10.00 -1.08 -11.91
C SER A 132 9.06 -1.18 -10.69
N PHE A 133 8.91 -0.09 -9.93
CA PHE A 133 8.00 -0.06 -8.78
C PHE A 133 6.53 -0.25 -9.19
N ASN A 134 6.15 0.29 -10.34
CA ASN A 134 4.80 0.09 -10.84
C ASN A 134 4.57 -1.35 -11.31
N VAL A 135 5.59 -2.03 -11.86
CA VAL A 135 5.50 -3.47 -12.17
C VAL A 135 5.18 -4.28 -10.90
N ARG A 136 5.90 -4.05 -9.82
CA ARG A 136 5.76 -4.82 -8.58
C ARG A 136 4.52 -4.44 -7.76
N MET A 137 4.24 -3.14 -7.62
CA MET A 137 3.28 -2.63 -6.63
C MET A 137 2.08 -1.88 -7.20
N GLY A 138 2.07 -1.62 -8.52
CA GLY A 138 1.02 -0.79 -9.14
C GLY A 138 -0.40 -1.35 -9.05
N ALA A 139 -0.54 -2.66 -8.82
CA ALA A 139 -1.82 -3.34 -8.63
C ALA A 139 -1.99 -3.93 -7.23
N SER A 140 -1.20 -3.52 -6.24
CA SER A 140 -1.38 -3.94 -4.85
C SER A 140 -2.73 -3.46 -4.28
N PHE A 141 -3.27 -4.22 -3.33
CA PHE A 141 -4.51 -3.85 -2.65
C PHE A 141 -4.29 -2.64 -1.74
N ARG A 142 -4.36 -1.48 -2.34
CA ARG A 142 -4.15 -0.16 -1.71
C ARG A 142 -5.14 0.84 -2.27
N THR A 143 -5.27 1.96 -1.61
CA THR A 143 -6.14 3.06 -2.04
C THR A 143 -5.65 3.79 -3.31
N ASP A 144 -4.34 3.72 -3.59
CA ASP A 144 -3.68 4.48 -4.65
C ASP A 144 -4.22 4.18 -6.07
N PRO A 145 -4.42 2.92 -6.52
CA PRO A 145 -4.90 2.64 -7.88
C PRO A 145 -6.29 3.24 -8.16
N ILE A 146 -7.20 3.15 -7.19
CA ILE A 146 -8.56 3.70 -7.31
C ILE A 146 -8.51 5.21 -7.43
N ALA A 147 -7.82 5.87 -6.47
CA ALA A 147 -7.71 7.32 -6.45
C ALA A 147 -7.05 7.87 -7.71
N THR A 148 -5.95 7.22 -8.16
CA THR A 148 -5.25 7.60 -9.39
C THR A 148 -6.17 7.58 -10.60
N PHE A 149 -6.93 6.52 -10.79
CA PHE A 149 -7.86 6.40 -11.91
C PHE A 149 -8.92 7.51 -11.91
N LEU A 150 -9.57 7.75 -10.75
CA LEU A 150 -10.61 8.75 -10.61
C LEU A 150 -10.09 10.17 -10.87
N VAL A 151 -8.91 10.49 -10.37
CA VAL A 151 -8.27 11.79 -10.58
C VAL A 151 -7.82 11.94 -12.03
N MET A 152 -7.30 10.89 -12.67
CA MET A 152 -6.89 10.91 -14.07
C MET A 152 -8.06 11.14 -15.02
N ILE A 153 -9.26 10.62 -14.71
CA ILE A 153 -10.47 10.97 -15.46
C ILE A 153 -10.75 12.47 -15.34
N SER A 154 -10.74 13.00 -14.11
CA SER A 154 -10.99 14.42 -13.87
C SER A 154 -9.96 15.30 -14.57
N LEU A 155 -8.69 14.93 -14.50
CA LEU A 155 -7.59 15.63 -15.18
C LEU A 155 -7.77 15.62 -16.71
N PHE A 156 -8.18 14.49 -17.29
CA PHE A 156 -8.47 14.40 -18.74
C PHE A 156 -9.53 15.41 -19.17
N TYR A 157 -10.63 15.54 -18.42
CA TYR A 157 -11.69 16.49 -18.75
C TYR A 157 -11.26 17.95 -18.56
N VAL A 158 -10.49 18.25 -17.50
CA VAL A 158 -9.94 19.59 -17.28
C VAL A 158 -8.92 19.98 -18.37
N PHE A 159 -8.16 19.03 -18.86
CA PHE A 159 -7.20 19.23 -19.96
C PHE A 159 -7.86 19.57 -21.30
N ARG A 160 -9.09 19.11 -21.52
CA ARG A 160 -9.91 19.49 -22.67
C ARG A 160 -10.47 20.88 -22.42
N ASP A 161 -10.31 21.79 -23.37
CA ASP A 161 -10.81 23.18 -23.26
C ASP A 161 -12.35 23.30 -23.27
N GLN A 162 -13.05 22.18 -23.28
CA GLN A 162 -14.50 22.08 -23.42
C GLN A 162 -15.14 21.35 -22.22
N LEU A 163 -15.00 21.93 -21.02
CA LEU A 163 -15.74 21.46 -19.84
C LEU A 163 -17.23 21.83 -20.00
N THR A 164 -18.08 20.81 -20.02
CA THR A 164 -19.54 20.99 -19.92
C THR A 164 -19.96 20.93 -18.45
N TRP A 165 -21.14 21.49 -18.12
CA TRP A 165 -21.65 21.43 -16.74
C TRP A 165 -21.79 19.99 -16.21
N ARG A 166 -22.21 19.03 -17.07
CA ARG A 166 -22.30 17.61 -16.72
C ARG A 166 -20.94 17.01 -16.42
N ALA A 167 -19.94 17.29 -17.27
CA ALA A 167 -18.57 16.84 -17.03
C ALA A 167 -18.01 17.43 -15.73
N SER A 168 -18.26 18.72 -15.45
CA SER A 168 -17.83 19.39 -14.23
C SER A 168 -18.43 18.73 -12.98
N VAL A 169 -19.73 18.40 -13.00
CA VAL A 169 -20.38 17.69 -11.88
C VAL A 169 -19.78 16.28 -11.71
N VAL A 170 -19.70 15.49 -12.78
CA VAL A 170 -19.16 14.12 -12.71
C VAL A 170 -17.71 14.12 -12.22
N CYS A 171 -16.86 14.97 -12.77
CA CYS A 171 -15.46 15.09 -12.33
C CYS A 171 -15.37 15.53 -10.86
N GLY A 172 -16.26 16.43 -10.42
CA GLY A 172 -16.34 16.84 -9.01
C GLY A 172 -16.66 15.67 -8.06
N VAL A 173 -17.65 14.83 -8.42
CA VAL A 173 -17.98 13.62 -7.68
C VAL A 173 -16.78 12.66 -7.63
N LEU A 174 -16.15 12.38 -8.80
CA LEU A 174 -14.99 11.47 -8.88
C LEU A 174 -13.82 11.96 -8.04
N THR A 175 -13.54 13.27 -8.06
CA THR A 175 -12.47 13.86 -7.24
C THR A 175 -12.82 13.80 -5.75
N ALA A 176 -14.07 14.02 -5.37
CA ALA A 176 -14.53 13.88 -3.98
C ALA A 176 -14.37 12.44 -3.46
N VAL A 177 -14.75 11.44 -4.27
CA VAL A 177 -14.53 10.02 -3.94
C VAL A 177 -13.04 9.72 -3.78
N ALA A 178 -12.18 10.22 -4.70
CA ALA A 178 -10.74 10.02 -4.61
C ALA A 178 -10.15 10.64 -3.32
N LEU A 179 -10.60 11.81 -2.91
CA LEU A 179 -10.21 12.48 -1.65
C LEU A 179 -10.65 11.69 -0.41
N LEU A 180 -11.86 11.10 -0.44
CA LEU A 180 -12.36 10.25 0.64
C LEU A 180 -11.61 8.93 0.77
N ILE A 181 -11.15 8.40 -0.36
CA ILE A 181 -10.35 7.17 -0.40
C ILE A 181 -8.93 7.45 0.13
N THR A 182 -8.32 8.56 -0.28
CA THR A 182 -6.99 8.95 0.21
C THR A 182 -6.74 10.45 0.09
N LEU A 183 -6.25 11.04 1.16
CA LEU A 183 -5.85 12.45 1.20
C LEU A 183 -4.65 12.77 0.28
N LYS A 184 -3.87 11.77 -0.16
CA LYS A 184 -2.82 11.93 -1.18
C LYS A 184 -3.34 12.58 -2.46
N THR A 185 -4.63 12.44 -2.75
CA THR A 185 -5.28 13.09 -3.90
C THR A 185 -5.07 14.60 -3.91
N SER A 186 -4.93 15.24 -2.75
CA SER A 186 -4.62 16.67 -2.63
C SER A 186 -3.28 17.07 -3.25
N LEU A 187 -2.33 16.13 -3.38
CA LEU A 187 -1.04 16.38 -4.05
C LEU A 187 -1.19 16.71 -5.54
N TYR A 188 -2.34 16.41 -6.15
CA TYR A 188 -2.64 16.82 -7.52
C TYR A 188 -3.10 18.28 -7.63
N ILE A 189 -3.42 18.97 -6.52
CA ILE A 189 -3.94 20.35 -6.53
C ILE A 189 -3.03 21.31 -7.34
N PRO A 190 -1.70 21.35 -7.16
CA PRO A 190 -0.83 22.24 -7.94
C PRO A 190 -0.96 22.00 -9.45
N THR A 191 -1.03 20.73 -9.88
CA THR A 191 -1.19 20.33 -11.28
C THR A 191 -2.55 20.77 -11.82
N PHE A 192 -3.63 20.53 -11.11
CA PHE A 192 -4.97 20.99 -11.49
C PHE A 192 -5.03 22.51 -11.59
N LEU A 193 -4.55 23.20 -10.56
CA LEU A 193 -4.56 24.66 -10.50
C LEU A 193 -3.80 25.26 -11.71
N MET A 194 -2.59 24.77 -11.96
CA MET A 194 -1.79 25.27 -13.07
C MET A 194 -2.45 24.97 -14.42
N THR A 195 -3.01 23.76 -14.61
CA THR A 195 -3.76 23.41 -15.83
C THR A 195 -4.96 24.34 -16.02
N VAL A 196 -5.74 24.58 -14.96
CA VAL A 196 -6.89 25.49 -14.99
C VAL A 196 -6.46 26.92 -15.34
N LEU A 197 -5.40 27.43 -14.75
CA LEU A 197 -4.87 28.76 -15.03
C LEU A 197 -4.43 28.88 -16.49
N VAL A 198 -3.73 27.88 -17.02
CA VAL A 198 -3.35 27.85 -18.46
C VAL A 198 -4.59 27.83 -19.34
N CYS A 199 -5.57 26.96 -19.07
CA CYS A 199 -6.82 26.93 -19.84
C CYS A 199 -7.58 28.27 -19.76
N PHE A 200 -7.73 28.83 -18.57
CA PHE A 200 -8.42 30.11 -18.37
C PHE A 200 -7.78 31.27 -19.13
N TYR A 201 -6.43 31.32 -19.14
CA TYR A 201 -5.72 32.39 -19.82
C TYR A 201 -5.92 32.36 -21.35
N TRP A 202 -5.95 31.15 -21.94
CA TRP A 202 -6.02 31.00 -23.42
C TRP A 202 -7.43 30.69 -23.95
N THR A 203 -8.43 30.43 -23.09
CA THR A 203 -9.80 30.24 -23.58
C THR A 203 -10.42 31.56 -24.08
N GLN A 204 -11.23 31.48 -25.10
CA GLN A 204 -11.99 32.65 -25.63
C GLN A 204 -13.17 33.00 -24.71
N ASP A 205 -13.87 31.99 -24.16
CA ASP A 205 -14.96 32.15 -23.22
C ASP A 205 -14.47 31.94 -21.78
N ARG A 206 -13.82 32.96 -21.22
CA ARG A 206 -13.31 32.92 -19.84
C ARG A 206 -14.41 32.83 -18.81
N VAL A 207 -15.55 33.51 -19.05
CA VAL A 207 -16.67 33.51 -18.11
C VAL A 207 -17.34 32.13 -18.03
N GLY A 208 -17.62 31.54 -19.19
CA GLY A 208 -18.15 30.20 -19.30
C GLY A 208 -17.23 29.16 -18.67
N TYR A 209 -15.91 29.25 -18.93
CA TYR A 209 -14.93 28.35 -18.36
C TYR A 209 -14.86 28.52 -16.83
N ALA A 210 -14.78 29.76 -16.30
CA ALA A 210 -14.79 30.00 -14.86
C ALA A 210 -16.05 29.44 -14.18
N LYS A 211 -17.23 29.59 -14.81
CA LYS A 211 -18.47 28.99 -14.33
C LYS A 211 -18.37 27.46 -14.25
N GLN A 212 -17.77 26.79 -15.23
CA GLN A 212 -17.59 25.32 -15.20
C GLN A 212 -16.62 24.90 -14.10
N ILE A 213 -15.54 25.64 -13.87
CA ILE A 213 -14.60 25.37 -12.76
C ILE A 213 -15.27 25.59 -11.40
N LEU A 214 -16.11 26.62 -11.27
CA LEU A 214 -16.91 26.84 -10.07
C LEU A 214 -17.86 25.67 -9.80
N ILE A 215 -18.60 25.22 -10.83
CA ILE A 215 -19.48 24.04 -10.72
C ILE A 215 -18.67 22.80 -10.29
N TYR A 216 -17.46 22.60 -10.89
CA TYR A 216 -16.56 21.50 -10.51
C TYR A 216 -16.16 21.59 -9.02
N GLY A 217 -15.72 22.76 -8.55
CA GLY A 217 -15.36 22.99 -7.14
C GLY A 217 -16.53 22.79 -6.19
N CYS A 218 -17.71 23.38 -6.50
CA CYS A 218 -18.93 23.18 -5.70
C CYS A 218 -19.34 21.69 -5.66
N SER A 219 -19.22 20.99 -6.81
CA SER A 219 -19.53 19.56 -6.86
C SER A 219 -18.59 18.72 -5.99
N ILE A 220 -17.28 19.06 -5.94
CA ILE A 220 -16.36 18.40 -5.00
C ILE A 220 -16.84 18.58 -3.56
N LEU A 221 -17.09 19.83 -3.14
CA LEU A 221 -17.46 20.14 -1.76
C LEU A 221 -18.77 19.47 -1.35
N VAL A 222 -19.82 19.58 -2.17
CA VAL A 222 -21.13 18.99 -1.89
C VAL A 222 -21.05 17.46 -1.87
N SER A 223 -20.40 16.86 -2.86
CA SER A 223 -20.27 15.40 -2.93
C SER A 223 -19.42 14.86 -1.78
N PHE A 224 -18.32 15.55 -1.44
CA PHE A 224 -17.49 15.19 -0.29
C PHE A 224 -18.30 15.23 0.99
N ALA A 225 -19.05 16.31 1.24
CA ALA A 225 -19.87 16.45 2.44
C ALA A 225 -20.95 15.35 2.54
N ILE A 226 -21.66 15.07 1.44
CA ILE A 226 -22.72 14.05 1.40
C ILE A 226 -22.11 12.65 1.63
N LEU A 227 -21.07 12.29 0.88
CA LEU A 227 -20.48 10.95 0.94
C LEU A 227 -19.74 10.71 2.26
N TYR A 228 -19.05 11.74 2.79
CA TYR A 228 -18.42 11.67 4.10
C TYR A 228 -19.45 11.51 5.21
N SER A 229 -20.54 12.27 5.17
CA SER A 229 -21.62 12.14 6.15
C SER A 229 -22.24 10.74 6.09
N TRP A 230 -22.52 10.24 4.89
CA TRP A 230 -23.03 8.87 4.73
C TRP A 230 -22.05 7.83 5.30
N HIS A 231 -20.76 7.93 4.98
CA HIS A 231 -19.71 7.05 5.51
C HIS A 231 -19.65 7.14 7.05
N TYR A 232 -19.59 8.36 7.58
CA TYR A 232 -19.53 8.60 9.02
C TYR A 232 -20.74 7.99 9.75
N PHE A 233 -21.96 8.21 9.25
CA PHE A 233 -23.16 7.63 9.86
C PHE A 233 -23.21 6.11 9.77
N THR A 234 -22.70 5.53 8.70
CA THR A 234 -22.63 4.07 8.55
C THR A 234 -21.69 3.44 9.58
N ILE A 235 -20.60 4.12 9.96
CA ILE A 235 -19.64 3.63 10.95
C ILE A 235 -19.74 4.35 12.31
N SER A 236 -20.76 5.16 12.55
CA SER A 236 -20.83 6.02 13.75
C SER A 236 -20.81 5.25 15.07
N GLY A 237 -21.40 4.05 15.10
CA GLY A 237 -21.31 3.14 16.25
C GLY A 237 -19.95 2.47 16.44
N LEU A 238 -19.06 2.57 15.44
CA LEU A 238 -17.75 1.91 15.38
C LEU A 238 -16.60 2.92 15.35
N SER A 239 -16.91 4.23 15.32
CA SER A 239 -15.89 5.28 15.19
C SER A 239 -14.98 5.34 16.41
N SER A 240 -13.66 5.22 16.19
CA SER A 240 -12.63 5.37 17.21
C SER A 240 -12.37 6.82 17.66
N GLY A 241 -13.29 7.75 17.38
CA GLY A 241 -13.22 9.13 17.85
C GLY A 241 -12.16 10.02 17.19
N ALA A 242 -11.71 9.68 15.97
CA ALA A 242 -10.82 10.54 15.20
C ALA A 242 -11.54 11.82 14.79
N ASP A 243 -11.20 12.93 15.44
CA ASP A 243 -11.76 14.26 15.18
C ASP A 243 -11.03 14.98 14.03
N ALA A 244 -11.57 16.14 13.60
CA ALA A 244 -10.96 16.98 12.56
C ALA A 244 -9.54 17.46 12.96
N GLY A 245 -9.22 17.55 14.25
CA GLY A 245 -7.90 17.90 14.76
C GLY A 245 -6.88 16.83 14.46
N SER A 246 -7.27 15.54 14.51
CA SER A 246 -6.39 14.44 14.14
C SER A 246 -6.06 14.41 12.64
N MET A 247 -7.00 14.84 11.76
CA MET A 247 -6.73 15.01 10.33
C MET A 247 -5.69 16.10 10.05
N LEU A 248 -5.88 17.27 10.66
CA LEU A 248 -4.95 18.39 10.46
C LEU A 248 -3.57 18.03 10.98
N SER A 249 -3.47 17.35 12.13
CA SER A 249 -2.19 16.90 12.68
C SER A 249 -1.53 15.83 11.79
N ALA A 250 -2.29 14.91 11.22
CA ALA A 250 -1.77 13.90 10.29
C ALA A 250 -1.32 14.54 8.96
N ALA A 251 -2.07 15.52 8.44
CA ALA A 251 -1.68 16.27 7.25
C ALA A 251 -0.42 17.12 7.53
N ASP A 252 -0.34 17.78 8.66
CA ASP A 252 0.82 18.55 9.10
C ASP A 252 2.06 17.68 9.25
N LYS A 253 1.96 16.57 9.96
CA LYS A 253 3.03 15.56 10.09
C LYS A 253 3.50 15.00 8.74
N THR A 254 2.61 14.94 7.74
CA THR A 254 2.92 14.39 6.41
C THR A 254 3.58 15.40 5.49
N MET A 255 3.25 16.70 5.64
CA MET A 255 3.68 17.77 4.74
C MET A 255 4.77 18.66 5.34
N ASN A 256 4.80 18.85 6.66
CA ASN A 256 5.71 19.77 7.36
C ASN A 256 6.93 19.08 7.96
N GLN A 257 7.46 18.04 7.31
CA GLN A 257 8.72 17.48 7.75
C GLN A 257 9.91 18.44 7.47
N ARG A 258 10.82 18.45 8.43
CA ARG A 258 12.07 19.24 8.33
C ARG A 258 13.07 18.68 7.31
N GLU A 259 12.86 17.47 6.81
CA GLU A 259 13.75 16.83 5.87
C GLU A 259 13.32 17.10 4.43
N PHE A 260 14.23 17.72 3.68
CA PHE A 260 14.10 17.87 2.24
C PHE A 260 14.40 16.51 1.58
N PHE A 261 13.52 16.04 0.72
CA PHE A 261 13.58 14.75 0.03
C PHE A 261 13.59 13.54 1.00
N PRO A 262 12.54 13.33 1.77
CA PRO A 262 12.53 12.39 2.91
C PRO A 262 12.73 10.91 2.52
N ARG A 263 12.51 10.54 1.25
CA ARG A 263 12.69 9.17 0.74
C ARG A 263 13.65 9.12 -0.45
N TRP A 264 14.77 9.85 -0.32
CA TRP A 264 15.84 9.93 -1.33
C TRP A 264 16.34 8.56 -1.78
N PHE A 265 16.47 7.59 -0.87
CA PHE A 265 16.96 6.25 -1.18
C PHE A 265 16.15 5.56 -2.30
N TYR A 266 14.82 5.57 -2.24
CA TYR A 266 14.00 4.94 -3.28
C TYR A 266 14.08 5.68 -4.61
N PHE A 267 14.19 7.00 -4.59
CA PHE A 267 14.42 7.75 -5.82
C PHE A 267 15.78 7.43 -6.43
N GLN A 268 16.84 7.42 -5.62
CA GLN A 268 18.18 7.03 -6.05
C GLN A 268 18.20 5.61 -6.62
N HIS A 269 17.54 4.66 -5.96
CA HIS A 269 17.41 3.29 -6.45
C HIS A 269 16.72 3.28 -7.82
N SER A 270 15.64 4.04 -8.02
CA SER A 270 14.95 4.14 -9.31
C SER A 270 15.78 4.80 -10.40
N LEU A 271 16.68 5.75 -10.05
CA LEU A 271 17.61 6.34 -11.04
C LEU A 271 18.58 5.30 -11.61
N VAL A 272 18.92 4.30 -10.82
CA VAL A 272 19.80 3.21 -11.26
C VAL A 272 19.03 2.14 -12.02
N THR A 273 17.91 1.65 -11.45
CA THR A 273 17.15 0.54 -12.01
C THR A 273 16.35 0.92 -13.26
N ASP A 274 15.84 2.15 -13.30
CA ASP A 274 15.01 2.70 -14.37
C ASP A 274 15.69 3.88 -15.10
N PHE A 275 17.02 3.85 -15.24
CA PHE A 275 17.81 4.94 -15.83
C PHE A 275 17.27 5.42 -17.17
N GLY A 276 16.97 4.49 -18.09
CA GLY A 276 16.40 4.81 -19.40
C GLY A 276 15.04 5.52 -19.31
N TYR A 277 14.23 5.20 -18.31
CA TYR A 277 12.96 5.85 -18.05
C TYR A 277 13.16 7.34 -17.74
N TRP A 278 14.05 7.66 -16.80
CA TRP A 278 14.31 9.05 -16.39
C TRP A 278 14.90 9.89 -17.51
N ILE A 279 15.80 9.33 -18.34
CA ILE A 279 16.34 10.03 -19.53
C ILE A 279 15.21 10.39 -20.50
N VAL A 280 14.33 9.43 -20.82
CA VAL A 280 13.23 9.68 -21.78
C VAL A 280 12.25 10.71 -21.21
N LEU A 281 11.98 10.67 -19.90
CA LEU A 281 11.15 11.68 -19.25
C LEU A 281 11.77 13.08 -19.36
N LEU A 282 13.08 13.22 -19.10
CA LEU A 282 13.80 14.48 -19.26
C LEU A 282 13.76 15.00 -20.72
N LEU A 283 13.90 14.10 -21.70
CA LEU A 283 13.73 14.45 -23.12
C LEU A 283 12.32 14.94 -23.42
N GLY A 284 11.29 14.29 -22.86
CA GLY A 284 9.90 14.73 -23.01
C GLY A 284 9.65 16.12 -22.44
N ILE A 285 10.21 16.40 -21.26
CA ILE A 285 10.18 17.73 -20.63
C ILE A 285 10.89 18.74 -21.52
N ALA A 286 12.11 18.42 -22.00
CA ALA A 286 12.90 19.29 -22.86
C ALA A 286 12.14 19.62 -24.17
N PHE A 287 11.53 18.64 -24.83
CA PHE A 287 10.73 18.88 -26.03
C PHE A 287 9.47 19.70 -25.75
N ALA A 288 8.80 19.48 -24.61
CA ALA A 288 7.66 20.30 -24.21
C ALA A 288 8.07 21.77 -23.97
N VAL A 289 9.21 22.00 -23.30
CA VAL A 289 9.77 23.34 -23.09
C VAL A 289 10.15 23.97 -24.43
N PHE A 290 10.86 23.25 -25.28
CA PHE A 290 11.25 23.76 -26.63
C PHE A 290 10.02 24.14 -27.45
N SER A 291 8.94 23.33 -27.41
CA SER A 291 7.69 23.64 -28.13
C SER A 291 6.96 24.88 -27.60
N CYS A 292 7.16 25.26 -26.34
CA CYS A 292 6.63 26.52 -25.80
C CYS A 292 7.16 27.77 -26.55
N PHE A 293 8.40 27.69 -27.03
CA PHE A 293 9.05 28.81 -27.72
C PHE A 293 8.91 28.74 -29.21
N ASN A 294 9.02 27.56 -29.81
CA ASN A 294 9.12 27.39 -31.26
C ASN A 294 7.81 26.95 -31.94
N GLN A 295 6.83 26.46 -31.20
CA GLN A 295 5.48 26.03 -31.66
C GLN A 295 5.49 25.07 -32.89
N VAL A 296 6.55 24.28 -33.04
CA VAL A 296 6.75 23.44 -34.24
C VAL A 296 5.91 22.17 -34.19
N GLN A 297 5.83 21.52 -33.05
CA GLN A 297 5.19 20.21 -32.91
C GLN A 297 3.89 20.28 -32.08
N ILE A 298 3.92 21.02 -31.01
CA ILE A 298 2.81 21.21 -30.08
C ILE A 298 2.64 22.73 -29.90
N ASN A 299 1.41 23.21 -29.86
CA ASN A 299 1.18 24.62 -29.61
C ASN A 299 1.55 25.02 -28.18
N ARG A 300 1.84 26.31 -27.94
CA ARG A 300 2.30 26.84 -26.67
C ARG A 300 1.36 26.49 -25.50
N THR A 301 0.06 26.56 -25.70
CA THR A 301 -0.94 26.26 -24.67
C THR A 301 -0.89 24.80 -24.27
N ALA A 302 -0.83 23.88 -25.24
CA ALA A 302 -0.72 22.45 -24.97
C ALA A 302 0.60 22.11 -24.27
N SER A 303 1.71 22.73 -24.67
CA SER A 303 3.01 22.54 -24.02
C SER A 303 2.98 22.99 -22.55
N LEU A 304 2.37 24.13 -22.24
CA LEU A 304 2.24 24.62 -20.87
C LEU A 304 1.33 23.72 -20.02
N LYS A 305 0.24 23.19 -20.60
CA LYS A 305 -0.59 22.18 -19.92
C LYS A 305 0.22 20.91 -19.62
N LEU A 306 1.02 20.42 -20.57
CA LEU A 306 1.88 19.24 -20.37
C LEU A 306 2.92 19.49 -19.30
N LEU A 307 3.53 20.68 -19.26
CA LEU A 307 4.49 21.05 -18.22
C LEU A 307 3.86 21.18 -16.82
N SER A 308 2.56 21.48 -16.71
CA SER A 308 1.86 21.45 -15.41
C SER A 308 1.85 20.07 -14.75
N LEU A 309 1.94 19.00 -15.54
CA LEU A 309 1.99 17.61 -15.04
C LEU A 309 3.30 17.31 -14.30
N VAL A 310 4.38 18.02 -14.65
CA VAL A 310 5.71 17.88 -14.01
C VAL A 310 5.67 18.31 -12.54
N LEU A 311 4.73 19.18 -12.15
CA LEU A 311 4.62 19.65 -10.76
C LEU A 311 4.44 18.51 -9.75
N LEU A 312 3.87 17.38 -10.19
CA LEU A 312 3.76 16.21 -9.33
C LEU A 312 5.12 15.59 -8.95
N LEU A 313 6.14 15.70 -9.79
CA LEU A 313 7.49 15.26 -9.42
C LEU A 313 8.03 16.06 -8.23
N GLY A 314 7.62 17.32 -8.08
CA GLY A 314 7.98 18.16 -6.94
C GLY A 314 7.47 17.61 -5.59
N THR A 315 6.46 16.74 -5.60
CA THR A 315 5.97 16.09 -4.38
C THR A 315 6.99 15.16 -3.73
N LEU A 316 7.95 14.61 -4.51
CA LEU A 316 9.06 13.82 -3.96
C LEU A 316 9.93 14.60 -2.98
N LEU A 317 10.00 15.93 -3.15
CA LEU A 317 10.82 16.82 -2.30
C LEU A 317 10.19 17.06 -0.93
N LEU A 318 8.87 16.86 -0.80
CA LEU A 318 8.09 17.29 0.37
C LEU A 318 7.28 16.16 1.00
N TYR A 319 6.89 15.15 0.19
CA TYR A 319 5.98 14.11 0.64
C TYR A 319 6.72 12.97 1.35
N ARG A 320 6.49 12.85 2.65
CA ARG A 320 7.16 11.88 3.52
C ARG A 320 6.96 10.43 3.09
N ASN A 321 5.77 10.08 2.60
CA ASN A 321 5.41 8.71 2.25
C ASN A 321 5.65 8.41 0.77
N ALA A 322 6.72 8.98 0.17
CA ALA A 322 7.15 8.71 -1.20
C ALA A 322 7.83 7.32 -1.33
N PHE A 323 7.20 6.27 -0.76
CA PHE A 323 7.63 4.87 -0.90
C PHE A 323 7.40 4.34 -2.33
N PRO A 324 7.91 3.17 -2.70
CA PRO A 324 7.80 2.60 -4.04
C PRO A 324 6.39 2.59 -4.63
N TYR A 325 5.36 2.31 -3.84
CA TYR A 325 3.96 2.31 -4.30
C TYR A 325 3.44 3.71 -4.70
N TYR A 326 4.03 4.78 -4.15
CA TYR A 326 3.64 6.15 -4.48
C TYR A 326 3.96 6.54 -5.91
N TYR A 327 4.97 5.92 -6.52
CA TYR A 327 5.40 6.24 -7.88
C TYR A 327 4.31 5.93 -8.91
N ALA A 328 3.51 4.88 -8.73
CA ALA A 328 2.39 4.59 -9.62
C ALA A 328 1.34 5.72 -9.64
N PHE A 329 1.08 6.33 -8.48
CA PHE A 329 0.18 7.47 -8.32
C PHE A 329 0.76 8.74 -8.93
N MET A 330 2.00 9.08 -8.62
CA MET A 330 2.67 10.30 -9.06
C MET A 330 2.97 10.30 -10.56
N LEU A 331 3.45 9.19 -11.10
CA LEU A 331 3.90 9.10 -12.49
C LEU A 331 2.76 9.00 -13.51
N ALA A 332 1.55 8.67 -13.10
CA ALA A 332 0.43 8.50 -14.03
C ALA A 332 0.22 9.69 -14.98
N PRO A 333 0.06 10.94 -14.54
CA PRO A 333 -0.05 12.07 -15.45
C PRO A 333 1.28 12.44 -16.09
N VAL A 334 2.41 12.25 -15.40
CA VAL A 334 3.75 12.60 -15.90
C VAL A 334 4.12 11.76 -17.13
N CYS A 335 3.63 10.50 -17.20
CA CYS A 335 3.87 9.60 -18.32
C CYS A 335 3.39 10.16 -19.67
N VAL A 336 2.49 11.14 -19.69
CA VAL A 336 2.07 11.82 -20.94
C VAL A 336 3.27 12.44 -21.68
N LEU A 337 4.31 12.86 -20.95
CA LEU A 337 5.53 13.42 -21.55
C LEU A 337 6.36 12.41 -22.34
N PHE A 338 6.17 11.11 -22.10
CA PHE A 338 6.81 10.06 -22.93
C PHE A 338 6.27 10.07 -24.36
N ALA A 339 4.99 10.38 -24.54
CA ALA A 339 4.43 10.56 -25.89
C ALA A 339 5.08 11.74 -26.61
N VAL A 340 5.32 12.84 -25.89
CA VAL A 340 6.05 14.02 -26.42
C VAL A 340 7.49 13.65 -26.77
N ALA A 341 8.17 12.87 -25.92
CA ALA A 341 9.53 12.38 -26.19
C ALA A 341 9.57 11.50 -27.45
N TRP A 342 8.59 10.60 -27.60
CA TRP A 342 8.50 9.71 -28.76
C TRP A 342 8.31 10.51 -30.06
N ASP A 343 7.31 11.38 -30.12
CA ASP A 343 6.99 12.16 -31.30
C ASP A 343 8.09 13.21 -31.60
N GLY A 344 8.69 13.81 -30.54
CA GLY A 344 9.83 14.70 -30.68
C GLY A 344 11.07 13.99 -31.25
N ALA A 345 11.36 12.77 -30.78
CA ALA A 345 12.45 11.97 -31.32
C ALA A 345 12.24 11.65 -32.81
N GLN A 346 11.00 11.34 -33.23
CA GLN A 346 10.67 11.10 -34.63
C GLN A 346 10.84 12.35 -35.52
N HIS A 347 10.71 13.55 -34.95
CA HIS A 347 10.76 14.80 -35.67
C HIS A 347 12.15 15.44 -35.72
N TYR A 348 12.90 15.37 -34.61
CA TYR A 348 14.16 16.11 -34.44
C TYR A 348 15.43 15.26 -34.55
N LEU A 349 15.35 13.94 -34.38
CA LEU A 349 16.51 13.10 -34.48
C LEU A 349 16.79 12.66 -35.92
N SER A 350 18.07 12.41 -36.23
CA SER A 350 18.43 11.77 -37.50
C SER A 350 17.83 10.36 -37.59
N ASP A 351 17.64 9.84 -38.80
CA ASP A 351 17.05 8.51 -39.04
C ASP A 351 17.74 7.41 -38.26
N LYS A 352 19.08 7.47 -38.12
CA LYS A 352 19.87 6.50 -37.33
C LYS A 352 19.56 6.62 -35.86
N ALA A 353 19.56 7.84 -35.30
CA ALA A 353 19.29 8.09 -33.90
C ALA A 353 17.82 7.76 -33.55
N CYS A 354 16.88 8.08 -34.44
CA CYS A 354 15.47 7.76 -34.27
C CYS A 354 15.25 6.24 -34.26
N ARG A 355 15.87 5.49 -35.17
CA ARG A 355 15.81 4.00 -35.17
C ARG A 355 16.41 3.42 -33.89
N PHE A 356 17.57 3.92 -33.46
CA PHE A 356 18.20 3.51 -32.23
C PHE A 356 17.28 3.75 -31.02
N PHE A 357 16.73 4.96 -30.87
CA PHE A 357 15.77 5.32 -29.83
C PHE A 357 14.55 4.38 -29.85
N SER A 358 13.96 4.16 -31.02
CA SER A 358 12.73 3.37 -31.19
C SER A 358 12.93 1.86 -30.91
N ILE A 359 14.15 1.38 -30.87
CA ILE A 359 14.49 -0.02 -30.55
C ILE A 359 14.94 -0.12 -29.11
N ILE A 360 15.94 0.68 -28.71
CA ILE A 360 16.61 0.53 -27.40
C ILE A 360 15.66 0.82 -26.24
N ILE A 361 14.90 1.92 -26.32
CA ILE A 361 14.07 2.30 -25.18
C ILE A 361 12.91 1.33 -24.92
N PRO A 362 12.12 0.89 -25.93
CA PRO A 362 11.13 -0.16 -25.71
C PRO A 362 11.75 -1.49 -25.23
N SER A 363 12.99 -1.81 -25.69
CA SER A 363 13.70 -3.00 -25.20
C SER A 363 14.09 -2.91 -23.72
N LEU A 364 14.54 -1.74 -23.27
CA LEU A 364 14.80 -1.51 -21.83
C LEU A 364 13.52 -1.65 -21.01
N PHE A 365 12.38 -1.16 -21.51
CA PHE A 365 11.10 -1.35 -20.84
C PHE A 365 10.66 -2.81 -20.82
N ALA A 366 10.88 -3.55 -21.91
CA ALA A 366 10.64 -4.98 -21.95
C ALA A 366 11.50 -5.74 -20.92
N VAL A 367 12.80 -5.38 -20.81
CA VAL A 367 13.69 -5.95 -19.78
C VAL A 367 13.19 -5.64 -18.38
N SER A 368 12.79 -4.39 -18.09
CA SER A 368 12.20 -4.01 -16.78
C SER A 368 10.96 -4.84 -16.46
N ILE A 369 10.04 -5.01 -17.42
CA ILE A 369 8.84 -5.83 -17.27
C ILE A 369 9.22 -7.30 -16.96
N VAL A 370 10.18 -7.86 -17.66
CA VAL A 370 10.62 -9.25 -17.45
C VAL A 370 11.29 -9.42 -16.08
N VAL A 371 12.22 -8.54 -15.74
CA VAL A 371 12.97 -8.63 -14.47
C VAL A 371 12.03 -8.46 -13.29
N ASN A 372 11.23 -7.38 -13.27
CA ASN A 372 10.37 -7.09 -12.15
C ASN A 372 9.10 -7.95 -12.12
N GLY A 373 8.64 -8.45 -13.27
CA GLY A 373 7.43 -9.25 -13.37
C GLY A 373 7.63 -10.75 -13.21
N PHE A 374 8.81 -11.28 -13.59
CA PHE A 374 9.05 -12.74 -13.52
C PHE A 374 10.19 -13.10 -12.58
N ILE A 375 11.33 -12.35 -12.58
CA ILE A 375 12.49 -12.73 -11.78
C ILE A 375 12.26 -12.38 -10.29
N PHE A 376 11.82 -11.16 -9.97
CA PHE A 376 11.53 -10.78 -8.59
C PHE A 376 10.48 -11.68 -7.91
N PRO A 377 9.33 -12.03 -8.53
CA PRO A 377 8.36 -12.91 -7.90
C PRO A 377 8.85 -14.32 -7.58
N THR A 378 9.96 -14.78 -8.18
CA THR A 378 10.55 -16.09 -7.80
C THR A 378 11.11 -16.11 -6.38
N LYS A 379 11.41 -14.94 -5.80
CA LYS A 379 11.88 -14.79 -4.42
C LYS A 379 10.73 -14.51 -3.43
N SER A 380 9.51 -14.51 -3.93
CA SER A 380 8.30 -14.21 -3.15
C SER A 380 8.07 -15.20 -2.02
N THR A 381 7.56 -14.70 -0.92
CA THR A 381 7.13 -15.48 0.24
C THR A 381 5.63 -15.77 0.25
N LEU A 382 4.91 -15.49 -0.85
CA LEU A 382 3.46 -15.59 -0.94
C LEU A 382 2.92 -16.95 -0.49
N ASP A 383 3.51 -18.05 -0.98
CA ASP A 383 3.06 -19.40 -0.64
C ASP A 383 3.33 -19.70 0.86
N TYR A 384 4.41 -19.14 1.41
CA TYR A 384 4.69 -19.23 2.85
C TYR A 384 3.67 -18.42 3.67
N GLN A 385 3.38 -17.18 3.26
CA GLN A 385 2.34 -16.36 3.91
C GLN A 385 0.99 -17.07 3.93
N ARG A 386 0.59 -17.67 2.78
CA ARG A 386 -0.67 -18.42 2.66
C ARG A 386 -0.70 -19.63 3.61
N SER A 387 0.32 -20.48 3.58
CA SER A 387 0.39 -21.66 4.43
C SER A 387 0.48 -21.31 5.92
N PHE A 388 1.19 -20.25 6.26
CA PHE A 388 1.28 -19.76 7.65
C PHE A 388 -0.10 -19.35 8.19
N ILE A 389 -0.87 -18.59 7.41
CA ILE A 389 -2.24 -18.18 7.79
C ILE A 389 -3.18 -19.40 7.90
N GLU A 390 -3.08 -20.36 6.95
CA GLU A 390 -3.86 -21.60 7.02
C GLU A 390 -3.59 -22.38 8.32
N GLU A 391 -2.33 -22.47 8.75
CA GLU A 391 -1.99 -23.13 10.01
C GLU A 391 -2.51 -22.35 11.22
N ILE A 392 -2.44 -21.01 11.21
CA ILE A 392 -3.04 -20.20 12.28
C ILE A 392 -4.55 -20.47 12.42
N HIS A 393 -5.29 -20.55 11.29
CA HIS A 393 -6.72 -20.88 11.32
C HIS A 393 -7.02 -22.31 11.80
N LYS A 394 -6.07 -23.27 11.65
CA LYS A 394 -6.19 -24.60 12.22
C LYS A 394 -5.91 -24.61 13.73
N ILE A 395 -4.89 -23.84 14.15
CA ILE A 395 -4.53 -23.72 15.58
C ILE A 395 -5.64 -23.00 16.34
N PHE A 396 -6.21 -21.95 15.76
CA PHE A 396 -7.29 -21.15 16.35
C PHE A 396 -8.52 -21.17 15.42
N PRO A 397 -9.39 -22.18 15.49
CA PRO A 397 -10.55 -22.29 14.59
C PRO A 397 -11.60 -21.18 14.81
N GLN A 398 -11.58 -20.52 15.96
CA GLN A 398 -12.45 -19.39 16.27
C GLN A 398 -11.61 -18.10 16.37
N PRO A 399 -12.15 -16.97 15.91
CA PRO A 399 -11.45 -15.69 16.03
C PRO A 399 -11.14 -15.34 17.47
N VAL A 400 -9.87 -14.99 17.72
CA VAL A 400 -9.36 -14.56 19.04
C VAL A 400 -8.58 -13.27 18.89
N ALA A 401 -8.37 -12.55 19.98
CA ALA A 401 -7.51 -11.38 19.98
C ALA A 401 -6.03 -11.79 19.87
N TYR A 402 -5.24 -11.00 19.15
CA TYR A 402 -3.82 -11.28 18.92
C TYR A 402 -3.00 -10.01 18.68
N ILE A 403 -1.68 -10.14 18.70
CA ILE A 403 -0.73 -9.05 18.43
C ILE A 403 0.15 -9.42 17.23
N ASP A 404 0.31 -8.48 16.30
CA ASP A 404 1.27 -8.57 15.20
C ASP A 404 1.63 -7.17 14.64
N ARG A 405 2.44 -7.14 13.58
CA ARG A 405 2.80 -5.91 12.87
C ARG A 405 1.60 -5.23 12.21
N CYS A 406 0.78 -5.98 11.44
CA CYS A 406 0.01 -5.40 10.33
C CYS A 406 -1.41 -5.95 10.14
N SER A 407 -1.94 -6.68 11.12
CA SER A 407 -3.21 -7.41 10.99
C SER A 407 -3.15 -8.50 9.92
N MET A 408 -2.09 -9.33 9.94
CA MET A 408 -1.89 -10.38 8.94
C MET A 408 -3.05 -11.39 8.92
N ILE A 409 -3.61 -11.70 10.10
CA ILE A 409 -4.86 -12.45 10.23
C ILE A 409 -6.00 -11.44 10.39
N SER A 410 -6.40 -10.82 9.27
CA SER A 410 -7.32 -9.67 9.27
C SER A 410 -8.73 -10.02 9.75
N SER A 411 -9.10 -11.29 9.71
CA SER A 411 -10.38 -11.81 10.21
C SER A 411 -10.45 -11.89 11.73
N TYR A 412 -9.30 -11.75 12.44
CA TYR A 412 -9.20 -11.76 13.90
C TYR A 412 -8.97 -10.36 14.44
N SER A 413 -9.32 -10.13 15.71
CA SER A 413 -9.16 -8.82 16.35
C SER A 413 -7.70 -8.56 16.73
N LYS A 414 -7.01 -7.74 15.94
CA LYS A 414 -5.64 -7.33 16.24
C LYS A 414 -5.61 -6.28 17.35
N GLN A 415 -4.71 -6.49 18.30
CA GLN A 415 -4.45 -5.57 19.41
C GLN A 415 -3.11 -4.84 19.25
N GLY A 416 -2.94 -3.77 20.00
CA GLY A 416 -1.77 -2.91 19.90
C GLY A 416 -1.84 -1.91 18.72
N PHE A 417 -0.70 -1.47 18.23
CA PHE A 417 -0.61 -0.47 17.14
C PHE A 417 -0.14 -1.10 15.82
N PHE A 418 -0.39 -0.41 14.70
CA PHE A 418 0.20 -0.80 13.41
C PHE A 418 1.69 -0.46 13.42
N MET A 419 2.56 -1.47 13.40
CA MET A 419 4.01 -1.33 13.49
C MET A 419 4.63 -0.97 12.13
N SER A 420 4.15 0.14 11.55
CA SER A 420 4.78 0.84 10.44
C SER A 420 5.77 1.87 10.97
N THR A 421 6.61 2.44 10.11
CA THR A 421 7.49 3.56 10.48
C THR A 421 6.74 4.67 11.23
N TRP A 422 5.55 5.03 10.75
CA TRP A 422 4.70 6.04 11.39
C TRP A 422 4.13 5.60 12.73
N GLY A 423 3.58 4.38 12.78
CA GLY A 423 3.00 3.84 13.99
C GLY A 423 4.06 3.73 15.08
N TYR A 424 5.27 3.31 14.72
CA TYR A 424 6.38 3.20 15.64
C TYR A 424 6.85 4.58 16.15
N GLU A 425 7.03 5.58 15.26
CA GLU A 425 7.41 6.93 15.67
C GLU A 425 6.36 7.57 16.60
N ASP A 426 5.07 7.38 16.31
CA ASP A 426 3.99 7.89 17.16
C ASP A 426 3.94 7.17 18.51
N TYR A 427 4.17 5.85 18.51
CA TYR A 427 4.31 5.05 19.73
C TYR A 427 5.46 5.55 20.62
N GLN A 428 6.64 5.73 20.05
CA GLN A 428 7.81 6.27 20.78
C GLN A 428 7.57 7.70 21.28
N ALA A 429 6.94 8.55 20.47
CA ALA A 429 6.64 9.93 20.83
C ALA A 429 5.64 10.05 21.99
N ARG A 430 4.69 9.12 22.08
CA ARG A 430 3.72 9.06 23.18
C ARG A 430 4.34 8.57 24.48
N GLY A 431 5.32 7.66 24.40
CA GLY A 431 5.96 7.06 25.56
C GLY A 431 5.02 6.27 26.49
N THR A 432 3.90 5.80 25.93
CA THR A 432 2.87 5.06 26.68
C THR A 432 2.89 3.58 26.27
N PRO A 433 2.99 2.62 27.18
CA PRO A 433 3.01 1.20 26.86
C PRO A 433 1.65 0.75 26.32
N VAL A 434 1.63 0.40 25.04
CA VAL A 434 0.41 0.02 24.29
C VAL A 434 0.20 -1.49 24.33
N ILE A 435 1.29 -2.28 24.27
CA ILE A 435 1.22 -3.74 24.25
C ILE A 435 0.88 -4.28 25.63
N GLN A 436 1.49 -3.75 26.68
CA GLN A 436 1.12 -4.08 28.05
C GLN A 436 -0.38 -3.82 28.29
N SER A 437 -0.84 -2.63 27.92
CA SER A 437 -2.26 -2.26 28.04
C SER A 437 -3.17 -3.20 27.24
N ALA A 438 -2.75 -3.64 26.06
CA ALA A 438 -3.50 -4.60 25.25
C ALA A 438 -3.59 -5.97 25.93
N ILE A 439 -2.50 -6.46 26.52
CA ILE A 439 -2.45 -7.72 27.26
C ILE A 439 -3.38 -7.68 28.47
N GLU A 440 -3.38 -6.58 29.21
CA GLU A 440 -4.20 -6.42 30.41
C GLU A 440 -5.70 -6.32 30.10
N ASN A 441 -6.08 -5.66 28.97
CA ASN A 441 -7.47 -5.29 28.72
C ASN A 441 -8.17 -6.08 27.61
N ALA A 442 -7.42 -6.60 26.61
CA ALA A 442 -8.00 -7.20 25.41
C ALA A 442 -7.76 -8.71 25.27
N ASN A 443 -7.01 -9.33 26.17
CA ASN A 443 -6.77 -10.77 26.23
C ASN A 443 -6.20 -11.37 24.92
N PRO A 444 -5.12 -10.81 24.32
CA PRO A 444 -4.54 -11.35 23.09
C PRO A 444 -3.84 -12.69 23.37
N VAL A 445 -4.38 -13.78 22.83
CA VAL A 445 -3.93 -15.14 23.15
C VAL A 445 -2.68 -15.57 22.40
N PHE A 446 -2.34 -14.89 21.30
CA PHE A 446 -1.12 -15.19 20.57
C PHE A 446 -0.46 -13.93 19.98
N VAL A 447 0.80 -14.07 19.59
CA VAL A 447 1.61 -13.07 18.90
C VAL A 447 2.20 -13.67 17.63
N VAL A 448 2.08 -12.98 16.51
CA VAL A 448 2.84 -13.28 15.29
C VAL A 448 4.04 -12.34 15.22
N ALA A 449 5.23 -12.89 15.42
CA ALA A 449 6.48 -12.14 15.44
C ALA A 449 6.99 -11.87 14.00
N ASN A 450 6.22 -11.11 13.21
CA ASN A 450 6.45 -10.83 11.80
C ASN A 450 7.17 -9.50 11.52
N THR A 451 7.88 -8.95 12.51
CA THR A 451 8.65 -7.71 12.41
C THR A 451 9.80 -7.67 13.42
N HIS A 452 10.85 -6.93 13.09
CA HIS A 452 11.98 -6.68 13.98
C HIS A 452 11.59 -5.91 15.26
N TYR A 453 10.47 -5.20 15.28
CA TYR A 453 9.96 -4.57 16.52
C TYR A 453 9.59 -5.58 17.60
N LEU A 454 9.37 -6.85 17.22
CA LEU A 454 9.04 -7.97 18.11
C LEU A 454 10.23 -8.93 18.34
N ASP A 455 11.48 -8.49 18.07
CA ASP A 455 12.70 -9.29 18.22
C ASP A 455 12.94 -9.75 19.67
N VAL A 456 12.37 -9.05 20.63
CA VAL A 456 12.33 -9.40 22.05
C VAL A 456 11.81 -10.83 22.32
N LEU A 457 11.00 -11.38 21.40
CA LEU A 457 10.48 -12.75 21.45
C LEU A 457 11.40 -13.78 20.78
N GLY A 458 12.57 -13.37 20.27
CA GLY A 458 13.45 -14.26 19.51
C GLY A 458 12.94 -14.50 18.09
N VAL A 459 12.57 -13.43 17.38
CA VAL A 459 12.08 -13.45 15.99
C VAL A 459 13.10 -14.11 15.07
N ASN A 460 12.63 -14.77 14.04
CA ASN A 460 13.46 -15.29 12.97
C ASN A 460 14.46 -14.22 12.48
N ALA A 461 15.76 -14.54 12.49
CA ALA A 461 16.84 -13.65 12.11
C ALA A 461 16.66 -13.02 10.70
N LEU A 462 15.93 -13.70 9.80
CA LEU A 462 15.59 -13.18 8.47
C LEU A 462 14.58 -12.03 8.54
N ASN A 463 13.60 -12.09 9.45
CA ASN A 463 12.67 -10.99 9.68
C ASN A 463 13.35 -9.76 10.28
N VAL A 464 14.38 -9.96 11.09
CA VAL A 464 15.17 -8.89 11.71
C VAL A 464 16.08 -8.20 10.68
N ASN A 465 16.76 -8.97 9.83
CA ASN A 465 17.76 -8.42 8.91
C ASN A 465 17.17 -7.60 7.76
N GLN A 466 16.00 -7.98 7.25
CA GLN A 466 15.39 -7.28 6.13
C GLN A 466 14.82 -5.91 6.47
N SER A 467 14.31 -5.76 7.69
CA SER A 467 13.79 -4.46 8.15
C SER A 467 14.88 -3.48 8.59
N LYS A 468 16.11 -3.94 8.87
CA LYS A 468 17.26 -3.08 9.15
C LYS A 468 17.79 -2.36 7.91
N GLU A 469 17.60 -2.94 6.72
CA GLU A 469 17.99 -2.30 5.46
C GLU A 469 17.06 -1.14 5.07
N ASP A 470 15.80 -1.19 5.49
CA ASP A 470 14.81 -0.16 5.20
C ASP A 470 14.90 1.07 6.14
N GLU A 471 15.53 0.95 7.29
CA GLU A 471 15.64 1.99 8.31
C GLU A 471 17.11 2.24 8.70
N HIS A 472 17.78 3.15 8.04
CA HIS A 472 19.05 3.82 8.43
C HIS A 472 20.04 2.94 9.24
N GLY A 473 21.03 2.40 8.57
CA GLY A 473 22.15 1.60 9.07
C GLY A 473 22.72 1.97 10.44
N GLY A 474 22.24 1.30 11.46
CA GLY A 474 22.80 1.33 12.80
C GLY A 474 22.81 -0.08 13.38
N SER A 475 24.00 -0.63 13.57
CA SER A 475 24.23 -2.01 14.01
C SER A 475 24.27 -2.16 15.54
N GLU A 476 23.35 -1.58 16.29
CA GLU A 476 23.20 -1.86 17.72
C GLU A 476 21.85 -2.49 17.99
N SER A 477 21.82 -3.54 18.82
CA SER A 477 20.60 -4.14 19.35
C SER A 477 19.84 -3.06 20.15
N LYS A 478 19.00 -2.30 19.48
CA LYS A 478 18.18 -1.27 20.08
C LYS A 478 16.93 -1.93 20.63
N ASP A 479 16.60 -1.70 21.88
CA ASP A 479 15.29 -2.04 22.41
C ASP A 479 14.24 -1.21 21.65
N TRP A 480 13.56 -1.86 20.70
CA TRP A 480 12.58 -1.20 19.82
C TRP A 480 11.32 -0.79 20.58
N LEU A 481 10.91 -1.60 21.54
CA LEU A 481 9.73 -1.36 22.37
C LEU A 481 10.12 -0.66 23.68
N LEU A 482 9.14 -0.01 24.30
CA LEU A 482 9.28 0.45 25.67
C LEU A 482 9.52 -0.74 26.58
N GLU A 483 10.28 -0.54 27.66
CA GLU A 483 10.67 -1.61 28.60
C GLU A 483 9.46 -2.39 29.10
N GLN A 484 8.38 -1.69 29.50
CA GLN A 484 7.15 -2.32 29.99
C GLN A 484 6.48 -3.23 28.94
N ASP A 485 6.48 -2.81 27.66
CA ASP A 485 5.93 -3.61 26.57
C ASP A 485 6.80 -4.83 26.27
N SER A 486 8.13 -4.66 26.32
CA SER A 486 9.09 -5.76 26.14
C SER A 486 8.97 -6.80 27.25
N GLU A 487 8.88 -6.37 28.51
CA GLU A 487 8.70 -7.25 29.66
C GLU A 487 7.33 -7.96 29.62
N ALA A 488 6.27 -7.23 29.24
CA ALA A 488 4.94 -7.80 29.11
C ALA A 488 4.90 -8.93 28.04
N LEU A 489 5.60 -8.76 26.92
CA LEU A 489 5.72 -9.81 25.90
C LEU A 489 6.50 -11.02 26.43
N LYS A 490 7.71 -10.81 26.97
CA LYS A 490 8.58 -11.90 27.50
C LYS A 490 7.89 -12.70 28.58
N SER A 491 7.17 -12.03 29.47
CA SER A 491 6.56 -12.66 30.65
C SER A 491 5.24 -13.38 30.35
N ASN A 492 4.58 -13.12 29.21
CA ASN A 492 3.26 -13.68 28.96
C ASN A 492 3.16 -14.58 27.74
N TYR A 493 4.21 -14.68 26.90
CA TYR A 493 4.18 -15.51 25.71
C TYR A 493 5.35 -16.46 25.63
N ILE A 494 5.09 -17.65 25.11
CA ILE A 494 6.06 -18.73 24.87
C ILE A 494 6.01 -19.14 23.42
N HIS A 495 7.11 -19.61 22.88
CA HIS A 495 7.18 -20.10 21.51
C HIS A 495 6.27 -21.30 21.30
N HIS A 496 5.52 -21.30 20.19
CA HIS A 496 4.63 -22.39 19.83
C HIS A 496 5.06 -23.06 18.52
N TRP A 497 5.15 -22.27 17.44
CA TRP A 497 5.49 -22.79 16.12
C TRP A 497 5.96 -21.65 15.21
N GLN A 498 7.08 -21.81 14.50
CA GLN A 498 7.63 -20.77 13.60
C GLN A 498 7.72 -19.38 14.28
N ASP A 499 7.12 -18.36 13.68
CA ASP A 499 7.01 -17.01 14.24
C ASP A 499 5.74 -16.83 15.11
N LEU A 500 5.11 -17.92 15.53
CA LEU A 500 3.93 -17.92 16.40
C LEU A 500 4.31 -18.14 17.86
N PHE A 501 3.90 -17.22 18.70
CA PHE A 501 4.00 -17.31 20.16
C PHE A 501 2.59 -17.33 20.74
N VAL A 502 2.36 -18.14 21.76
CA VAL A 502 1.05 -18.25 22.46
C VAL A 502 1.19 -17.84 23.90
N ALA A 503 0.09 -17.41 24.50
CA ALA A 503 0.06 -17.10 25.91
C ALA A 503 0.52 -18.32 26.72
N GLY A 504 1.40 -18.09 27.68
CA GLY A 504 1.97 -19.19 28.49
C GLY A 504 3.13 -18.75 29.34
N LYS A 505 3.62 -19.67 30.13
CA LYS A 505 4.76 -19.47 31.02
C LYS A 505 5.60 -20.73 31.13
N VAL A 506 6.90 -20.55 31.23
CA VAL A 506 7.84 -21.58 31.61
C VAL A 506 8.16 -21.40 33.10
N LEU A 507 7.91 -22.42 33.90
CA LEU A 507 8.19 -22.43 35.34
C LEU A 507 9.36 -23.38 35.61
N HIS A 508 10.38 -22.89 36.30
CA HIS A 508 11.55 -23.64 36.66
C HIS A 508 11.56 -23.79 38.18
N PHE A 509 11.53 -25.02 38.67
CA PHE A 509 11.66 -25.35 40.12
C PHE A 509 13.06 -25.89 40.33
N THR A 510 13.85 -25.17 41.14
CA THR A 510 15.24 -25.55 41.45
C THR A 510 15.34 -26.51 42.62
N GLN A 511 14.32 -26.54 43.46
CA GLN A 511 14.21 -27.40 44.64
C GLN A 511 12.77 -27.80 44.92
N GLU A 512 12.59 -28.86 45.69
CA GLU A 512 11.28 -29.31 46.17
C GLU A 512 10.59 -28.20 46.98
N ASP A 513 9.27 -28.11 46.85
CA ASP A 513 8.38 -27.17 47.54
C ASP A 513 8.75 -25.66 47.37
N GLU A 514 9.55 -25.33 46.36
CA GLU A 514 9.83 -23.93 46.02
C GLU A 514 8.52 -23.20 45.67
N LEU A 515 8.17 -22.21 46.51
CA LEU A 515 6.97 -21.40 46.27
C LEU A 515 7.29 -20.22 45.39
N GLN A 516 6.61 -20.14 44.24
CA GLN A 516 6.68 -19.03 43.30
C GLN A 516 5.33 -18.34 43.20
N VAL A 517 5.34 -17.03 42.87
CA VAL A 517 4.12 -16.26 42.58
C VAL A 517 4.05 -16.06 41.07
N MET A 518 2.97 -16.52 40.47
CA MET A 518 2.72 -16.42 39.05
C MET A 518 1.54 -15.49 38.76
N GLN A 519 1.76 -14.53 37.90
CA GLN A 519 0.71 -13.61 37.45
C GLN A 519 0.14 -14.07 36.08
N ILE A 520 -1.18 -14.23 36.00
CA ILE A 520 -1.92 -14.51 34.78
C ILE A 520 -2.59 -13.23 34.31
N HIS A 521 -2.19 -12.73 33.14
CA HIS A 521 -2.78 -11.55 32.49
C HIS A 521 -3.74 -11.91 31.35
N ILE A 522 -3.61 -13.10 30.78
CA ILE A 522 -4.43 -13.61 29.68
C ILE A 522 -5.23 -14.79 30.24
N GLU A 523 -6.54 -14.59 30.35
CA GLU A 523 -7.42 -15.64 30.88
C GLU A 523 -7.74 -16.70 29.81
N GLY A 524 -8.06 -17.91 30.25
CA GLY A 524 -8.45 -19.01 29.39
C GLY A 524 -8.08 -20.37 29.91
N GLU A 525 -8.28 -21.36 29.08
CA GLU A 525 -7.83 -22.73 29.35
C GLU A 525 -6.32 -22.82 29.13
N TYR A 526 -5.64 -23.54 30.00
CA TYR A 526 -4.21 -23.80 29.93
C TYR A 526 -3.93 -25.27 30.10
N THR A 527 -3.10 -25.84 29.25
CA THR A 527 -2.54 -27.18 29.37
C THR A 527 -1.21 -27.10 30.12
N LEU A 528 -0.99 -27.97 31.09
CA LEU A 528 0.29 -28.14 31.77
C LEU A 528 1.12 -29.18 31.04
N GLU A 529 2.21 -28.75 30.41
CA GLU A 529 3.15 -29.62 29.67
C GLU A 529 4.41 -29.86 30.50
N GLY A 530 4.91 -31.09 30.61
CA GLY A 530 6.13 -31.46 31.33
C GLY A 530 6.02 -32.80 31.99
N GLU A 531 7.01 -33.15 32.81
CA GLU A 531 7.07 -34.46 33.49
C GLU A 531 6.65 -34.39 34.98
N ILE A 532 6.44 -33.19 35.51
CA ILE A 532 6.13 -33.00 36.93
C ILE A 532 4.76 -32.34 37.12
N ASP A 533 4.08 -32.74 38.20
CA ASP A 533 2.85 -32.10 38.64
C ASP A 533 3.19 -30.84 39.45
N ILE A 534 2.29 -29.85 39.46
CA ILE A 534 2.43 -28.65 40.28
C ILE A 534 1.26 -28.49 41.24
N LEU A 535 1.47 -27.76 42.30
CA LEU A 535 0.43 -27.25 43.18
C LEU A 535 0.10 -25.82 42.78
N LEU A 536 -1.14 -25.56 42.42
CA LEU A 536 -1.67 -24.23 42.08
C LEU A 536 -2.66 -23.85 43.19
N ASP A 537 -2.33 -22.84 43.98
CA ASP A 537 -3.10 -22.42 45.17
C ASP A 537 -3.46 -23.63 46.09
N GLY A 538 -2.51 -24.55 46.28
CA GLY A 538 -2.66 -25.75 47.09
C GLY A 538 -3.44 -26.90 46.44
N GLN A 539 -3.88 -26.76 45.18
CA GLN A 539 -4.55 -27.81 44.43
C GLN A 539 -3.61 -28.45 43.41
N ILE A 540 -3.54 -29.77 43.38
CA ILE A 540 -2.69 -30.51 42.44
C ILE A 540 -3.18 -30.25 40.99
N TRP A 541 -2.29 -29.79 40.15
CA TRP A 541 -2.47 -29.72 38.69
C TRP A 541 -1.49 -30.69 38.03
N LYS A 542 -2.06 -31.78 37.53
CA LYS A 542 -1.25 -32.85 36.92
C LYS A 542 -0.77 -32.46 35.54
N SER A 543 0.41 -32.97 35.18
CA SER A 543 0.90 -32.92 33.82
C SER A 543 -0.17 -33.40 32.81
N ASP A 544 -0.24 -32.79 31.64
CA ASP A 544 -1.19 -33.06 30.55
C ASP A 544 -2.67 -32.77 30.89
N GLN A 545 -2.95 -32.10 32.02
CA GLN A 545 -4.30 -31.64 32.34
C GLN A 545 -4.53 -30.20 31.94
N VAL A 546 -5.79 -29.92 31.56
CA VAL A 546 -6.27 -28.58 31.21
C VAL A 546 -6.95 -27.95 32.43
N ARG A 547 -6.67 -26.67 32.66
CA ARG A 547 -7.37 -25.85 33.66
C ARG A 547 -7.70 -24.47 33.09
N TYR A 548 -8.87 -23.98 33.43
CA TYR A 548 -9.21 -22.58 33.20
C TYR A 548 -8.56 -21.69 34.27
N LEU A 549 -7.80 -20.69 33.84
CA LEU A 549 -7.19 -19.69 34.73
C LEU A 549 -7.80 -18.31 34.43
N SER A 550 -8.30 -17.65 35.44
CA SER A 550 -8.73 -16.26 35.39
C SER A 550 -7.53 -15.33 35.54
N LYS A 551 -7.70 -14.05 35.17
CA LYS A 551 -6.68 -13.04 35.49
C LYS A 551 -6.47 -12.94 36.98
N GLY A 552 -5.19 -12.94 37.43
CA GLY A 552 -4.86 -12.88 38.85
C GLY A 552 -3.50 -13.43 39.18
N SER A 553 -3.21 -13.44 40.47
CA SER A 553 -1.97 -13.93 41.05
C SER A 553 -2.20 -15.32 41.68
N TYR A 554 -1.37 -16.26 41.35
CA TYR A 554 -1.44 -17.65 41.80
C TYR A 554 -0.16 -18.06 42.53
N GLN A 555 -0.30 -18.83 43.59
CA GLN A 555 0.83 -19.48 44.26
C GLN A 555 1.11 -20.83 43.58
N VAL A 556 2.33 -21.03 43.12
CA VAL A 556 2.73 -22.24 42.41
C VAL A 556 3.91 -22.89 43.15
N SER A 557 3.84 -24.19 43.37
CA SER A 557 4.97 -24.97 43.87
C SER A 557 4.99 -26.35 43.22
N SER A 558 6.11 -27.07 43.34
CA SER A 558 6.24 -28.45 42.88
C SER A 558 6.94 -29.30 43.91
N ALA A 559 6.51 -30.55 44.09
CA ALA A 559 7.17 -31.53 44.93
C ALA A 559 8.48 -32.07 44.34
N SER A 560 8.85 -31.68 43.14
CA SER A 560 10.08 -32.10 42.46
C SER A 560 10.71 -30.93 41.73
N ALA A 561 12.03 -30.88 41.68
CA ALA A 561 12.76 -29.97 40.81
C ALA A 561 12.53 -30.35 39.35
N GLY A 562 12.40 -29.36 38.49
CA GLY A 562 12.18 -29.55 37.06
C GLY A 562 11.60 -28.35 36.38
N GLU A 563 11.27 -28.51 35.08
CA GLU A 563 10.66 -27.50 34.24
C GLU A 563 9.28 -27.94 33.81
N VAL A 564 8.32 -27.02 33.84
CA VAL A 564 6.99 -27.21 33.25
C VAL A 564 6.62 -26.02 32.42
N VAL A 565 5.83 -26.27 31.38
CA VAL A 565 5.33 -25.26 30.49
C VAL A 565 3.81 -25.19 30.62
N MET A 566 3.32 -24.04 31.00
CA MET A 566 1.89 -23.74 30.94
C MET A 566 1.60 -23.07 29.59
N ARG A 567 0.81 -23.72 28.78
CA ARG A 567 0.44 -23.24 27.42
C ARG A 567 -1.04 -22.98 27.35
N TRP A 568 -1.42 -21.82 26.84
CA TRP A 568 -2.81 -21.49 26.58
C TRP A 568 -3.43 -22.45 25.56
N GLY A 569 -4.66 -22.82 25.79
CA GLY A 569 -5.45 -23.74 24.97
C GLY A 569 -5.56 -25.15 25.55
N ASP A 570 -6.59 -25.87 25.13
CA ASP A 570 -6.78 -27.29 25.40
C ASP A 570 -5.98 -28.10 24.37
N HIS A 571 -4.79 -28.56 24.73
CA HIS A 571 -3.87 -29.33 23.87
C HIS A 571 -3.70 -28.71 22.50
N LEU A 572 -3.33 -27.43 22.48
CA LEU A 572 -3.28 -26.61 21.27
C LEU A 572 -2.49 -27.31 20.15
N TYR A 573 -3.13 -27.45 18.97
CA TYR A 573 -2.54 -28.13 17.82
C TYR A 573 -1.18 -27.52 17.45
N ARG A 574 -0.17 -28.38 17.23
CA ARG A 574 1.15 -28.00 16.70
C ARG A 574 1.29 -28.54 15.29
N SER A 575 1.54 -27.66 14.36
CA SER A 575 1.78 -28.05 12.98
C SER A 575 3.10 -28.80 12.86
N GLU A 576 3.07 -29.95 12.19
CA GLU A 576 4.27 -30.72 11.81
C GLU A 576 5.00 -30.11 10.61
N ASN A 577 4.36 -29.17 9.91
CA ASN A 577 4.91 -28.49 8.76
C ASN A 577 6.01 -27.52 9.17
N VAL A 578 7.23 -28.02 9.27
CA VAL A 578 8.43 -27.20 9.45
C VAL A 578 8.84 -26.70 8.06
N SER A 579 8.33 -25.55 7.64
CA SER A 579 8.91 -24.91 6.47
C SER A 579 10.32 -24.44 6.82
N GLN A 580 11.24 -24.47 5.83
CA GLN A 580 12.53 -23.80 6.01
C GLN A 580 12.24 -22.35 6.45
N SER A 581 12.88 -21.93 7.55
CA SER A 581 12.78 -20.59 8.11
C SER A 581 12.89 -19.53 7.01
N LYS A 582 11.78 -18.93 6.63
CA LYS A 582 11.69 -17.84 5.67
C LYS A 582 11.05 -16.64 6.37
N ALA A 583 11.49 -15.44 6.02
CA ALA A 583 10.79 -14.24 6.46
C ALA A 583 9.35 -14.22 5.92
N LEU A 584 8.41 -13.76 6.73
CA LEU A 584 7.02 -13.56 6.30
C LEU A 584 6.89 -12.40 5.29
N PHE A 585 7.79 -11.43 5.36
CA PHE A 585 7.84 -10.28 4.45
C PHE A 585 9.28 -10.06 3.98
N THR A 586 9.47 -9.73 2.68
CA THR A 586 10.81 -9.44 2.12
C THR A 586 11.14 -7.95 2.00
N GLY A 587 10.21 -7.07 2.38
CA GLY A 587 10.37 -5.62 2.28
C GLY A 587 9.72 -5.01 1.03
N PHE A 588 10.12 -3.76 0.66
CA PHE A 588 9.63 -3.05 -0.54
C PHE A 588 10.47 -3.34 -1.77
#